data_3273c141ef4112effbf1284b5108d9c9
#
_entry.id   3273c141ef4112effbf1284b5108d9c9
#
_cell.length_a   1.000
_cell.length_b   1.000
_cell.length_c   1.000
_cell.angle_alpha   90.00
_cell.angle_beta   90.00
_cell.angle_gamma   90.00
#
_symmetry.space_group_name_H-M   'P 1'
#
loop_
_entity.id
_entity.type
_entity.pdbx_description
1 polymer ?
#
loop_
_entity_poly.entity_id
_entity_poly.type
_entity_poly.pdbx_seq_one_letter_code
_entity_poly.pdbx_strand_id
1 'polypeptide(L)'
;MSWKIDPAHSQIQFSIRHMMISNVRGRFENFTGVVEFDEQDLKRSSVDIQIEAASVNTREAQRDGHLKSPDFFNADKYPYLTFKSKRIEKTDVTHGRIVGDLTIRDVTKQVVLDVEYSGQAKSPWGTISAGFSATTKINRKDWGLTWNQALETGGVLVGDEINVSIELEIVKQV
;
A
#
# COMPACT_ATOMS: atom_id res chain seq x y z
N MET A 1 -19.89 -12.36 3.67
CA MET A 1 -20.37 -11.53 2.56
C MET A 1 -19.20 -10.77 1.97
N SER A 2 -19.03 -10.89 0.66
CA SER A 2 -17.85 -10.32 0.00
C SER A 2 -18.05 -8.84 -0.35
N TRP A 3 -16.94 -8.16 -0.43
CA TRP A 3 -16.85 -6.77 -0.82
C TRP A 3 -15.86 -6.65 -1.96
N LYS A 4 -16.08 -5.70 -2.85
CA LYS A 4 -15.14 -5.39 -3.94
C LYS A 4 -14.49 -4.05 -3.72
N ILE A 5 -13.21 -3.96 -4.04
CA ILE A 5 -12.49 -2.68 -4.07
C ILE A 5 -13.03 -1.85 -5.23
N ASP A 6 -13.35 -0.58 -4.93
CA ASP A 6 -13.69 0.40 -5.95
C ASP A 6 -12.40 1.12 -6.37
N PRO A 7 -11.84 0.80 -7.55
CA PRO A 7 -10.56 1.38 -7.96
C PRO A 7 -10.64 2.88 -8.24
N ALA A 8 -11.81 3.40 -8.56
CA ALA A 8 -11.98 4.83 -8.81
C ALA A 8 -11.87 5.66 -7.53
N HIS A 9 -12.13 5.05 -6.38
CA HIS A 9 -12.09 5.71 -5.07
C HIS A 9 -11.07 5.08 -4.12
N SER A 10 -10.10 4.37 -4.67
CA SER A 10 -9.06 3.73 -3.86
C SER A 10 -7.68 4.11 -4.39
N GLN A 11 -6.73 4.34 -3.48
CA GLN A 11 -5.38 4.76 -3.83
C GLN A 11 -4.37 4.10 -2.91
N ILE A 12 -3.23 3.71 -3.50
CA ILE A 12 -2.06 3.28 -2.75
C ILE A 12 -0.93 4.25 -3.09
N GLN A 13 -0.51 5.02 -2.09
CA GLN A 13 0.49 6.08 -2.24
C GLN A 13 1.67 5.84 -1.33
N PHE A 14 2.81 6.36 -1.72
CA PHE A 14 4.01 6.32 -0.90
C PHE A 14 4.79 7.63 -1.03
N SER A 15 5.62 7.90 -0.03
CA SER A 15 6.59 8.99 -0.10
C SER A 15 7.92 8.56 0.50
N ILE A 16 8.99 9.12 -0.04
CA ILE A 16 10.35 8.82 0.38
C ILE A 16 11.18 10.11 0.33
N ARG A 17 12.13 10.24 1.24
CA ARG A 17 13.02 11.39 1.28
C ARG A 17 13.98 11.37 0.10
N HIS A 18 14.16 12.51 -0.55
CA HIS A 18 15.05 12.68 -1.69
C HIS A 18 16.05 13.79 -1.39
N MET A 19 17.34 13.51 -1.58
CA MET A 19 18.45 14.43 -1.34
C MET A 19 18.42 15.07 0.06
N MET A 20 17.74 14.45 1.01
CA MET A 20 17.58 14.90 2.39
C MET A 20 16.76 16.21 2.56
N ILE A 21 16.26 16.79 1.48
CA ILE A 21 15.61 18.11 1.51
C ILE A 21 14.17 18.12 0.98
N SER A 22 13.76 17.08 0.26
CA SER A 22 12.42 17.00 -0.31
C SER A 22 11.86 15.58 -0.21
N ASN A 23 10.60 15.43 -0.56
CA ASN A 23 9.97 14.12 -0.64
C ASN A 23 9.57 13.82 -2.08
N VAL A 24 9.89 12.61 -2.53
CA VAL A 24 9.29 12.05 -3.74
C VAL A 24 8.01 11.34 -3.34
N ARG A 25 6.91 11.68 -4.01
CA ARG A 25 5.62 11.04 -3.82
C ARG A 25 5.27 10.25 -5.06
N GLY A 26 4.73 9.06 -4.82
CA GLY A 26 4.30 8.21 -5.91
C GLY A 26 3.08 7.41 -5.54
N ARG A 27 2.52 6.76 -6.54
CA ARG A 27 1.38 5.86 -6.37
C ARG A 27 1.50 4.70 -7.33
N PHE A 28 0.73 3.65 -7.04
CA PHE A 28 0.55 2.54 -7.96
C PHE A 28 -0.82 2.68 -8.61
N GLU A 29 -0.83 2.78 -9.94
CA GLU A 29 -2.06 3.01 -10.70
C GLU A 29 -2.93 1.75 -10.80
N ASN A 30 -2.33 0.55 -10.74
CA ASN A 30 -3.05 -0.69 -10.92
C ASN A 30 -2.82 -1.63 -9.75
N PHE A 31 -3.89 -2.00 -9.09
CA PHE A 31 -3.90 -3.01 -8.04
C PHE A 31 -5.27 -3.67 -7.99
N THR A 32 -5.29 -4.90 -7.51
CA THR A 32 -6.53 -5.67 -7.32
C THR A 32 -6.49 -6.31 -5.94
N GLY A 33 -7.63 -6.76 -5.47
CA GLY A 33 -7.65 -7.43 -4.18
C GLY A 33 -8.98 -8.05 -3.86
N VAL A 34 -8.95 -8.91 -2.86
CA VAL A 34 -10.13 -9.54 -2.27
C VAL A 34 -10.22 -9.05 -0.82
N VAL A 35 -11.37 -8.50 -0.47
CA VAL A 35 -11.65 -8.02 0.88
C VAL A 35 -12.86 -8.77 1.42
N GLU A 36 -12.66 -9.47 2.52
CA GLU A 36 -13.75 -10.03 3.32
C GLU A 36 -13.87 -9.15 4.56
N PHE A 37 -14.97 -8.42 4.64
CA PHE A 37 -15.23 -7.51 5.75
C PHE A 37 -16.43 -8.00 6.55
N ASP A 38 -16.15 -8.49 7.78
CA ASP A 38 -17.18 -8.88 8.73
C ASP A 38 -17.36 -7.74 9.73
N GLU A 39 -18.47 -7.02 9.58
CA GLU A 39 -18.76 -5.83 10.39
C GLU A 39 -18.99 -6.17 11.86
N GLN A 40 -19.39 -7.39 12.16
CA GLN A 40 -19.73 -7.82 13.51
C GLN A 40 -18.54 -8.45 14.24
N ASP A 41 -17.61 -9.05 13.48
CA ASP A 41 -16.41 -9.66 14.04
C ASP A 41 -15.21 -9.42 13.11
N LEU A 42 -14.46 -8.35 13.40
CA LEU A 42 -13.31 -7.96 12.59
C LEU A 42 -12.24 -9.05 12.51
N LYS A 43 -12.19 -9.97 13.46
CA LYS A 43 -11.24 -11.09 13.43
C LYS A 43 -11.49 -12.03 12.26
N ARG A 44 -12.70 -12.03 11.70
CA ARG A 44 -13.07 -12.81 10.52
C ARG A 44 -12.82 -12.07 9.22
N SER A 45 -12.41 -10.82 9.30
CA SER A 45 -12.10 -10.02 8.12
C SER A 45 -10.71 -10.38 7.59
N SER A 46 -10.52 -10.22 6.28
CA SER A 46 -9.24 -10.46 5.63
C SER A 46 -9.06 -9.55 4.44
N VAL A 47 -7.81 -9.29 4.10
CA VAL A 47 -7.43 -8.45 2.96
C VAL A 47 -6.29 -9.13 2.22
N ASP A 48 -6.46 -9.26 0.90
CA ASP A 48 -5.48 -9.86 0.00
C ASP A 48 -5.32 -8.91 -1.18
N ILE A 49 -4.17 -8.24 -1.29
CA ILE A 49 -3.94 -7.21 -2.31
C ILE A 49 -2.79 -7.63 -3.21
N GLN A 50 -2.98 -7.41 -4.50
CA GLN A 50 -1.94 -7.60 -5.52
C GLN A 50 -1.73 -6.28 -6.25
N ILE A 51 -0.50 -5.77 -6.21
CA ILE A 51 -0.13 -4.47 -6.77
C ILE A 51 0.78 -4.71 -7.96
N GLU A 52 0.43 -4.13 -9.11
CA GLU A 52 1.28 -4.19 -10.30
C GLU A 52 2.48 -3.26 -10.13
N ALA A 53 3.68 -3.83 -10.05
CA ALA A 53 4.91 -3.06 -9.83
C ALA A 53 5.17 -2.06 -10.96
N ALA A 54 4.88 -2.46 -12.20
CA ALA A 54 5.06 -1.59 -13.36
C ALA A 54 4.10 -0.40 -13.40
N SER A 55 3.07 -0.40 -12.56
CA SER A 55 2.11 0.71 -12.49
C SER A 55 2.58 1.88 -11.61
N VAL A 56 3.79 1.82 -11.08
CA VAL A 56 4.35 2.89 -10.27
C VAL A 56 4.40 4.21 -11.06
N ASN A 57 3.95 5.28 -10.44
CA ASN A 57 3.88 6.60 -11.06
C ASN A 57 4.31 7.67 -10.04
N THR A 58 5.45 8.31 -10.30
CA THR A 58 5.99 9.42 -9.51
C THR A 58 5.95 10.73 -10.29
N ARG A 59 5.25 10.77 -11.44
CA ARG A 59 5.12 11.91 -12.35
C ARG A 59 6.43 12.30 -13.05
N GLU A 60 7.37 11.38 -13.11
CA GLU A 60 8.64 11.60 -13.81
C GLU A 60 9.06 10.28 -14.47
N ALA A 61 9.00 10.22 -15.81
CA ALA A 61 9.13 8.96 -16.56
C ALA A 61 10.49 8.29 -16.36
N GLN A 62 11.56 9.06 -16.26
CA GLN A 62 12.91 8.50 -16.08
C GLN A 62 13.05 7.86 -14.70
N ARG A 63 12.51 8.52 -13.67
CA ARG A 63 12.49 7.97 -12.30
C ARG A 63 11.62 6.72 -12.24
N ASP A 64 10.45 6.72 -12.88
CA ASP A 64 9.58 5.56 -12.92
C ASP A 64 10.25 4.37 -13.60
N GLY A 65 10.98 4.62 -14.67
CA GLY A 65 11.78 3.59 -15.34
C GLY A 65 12.85 3.00 -14.42
N HIS A 66 13.52 3.83 -13.64
CA HIS A 66 14.53 3.38 -12.68
C HIS A 66 13.89 2.55 -11.54
N LEU A 67 12.72 2.96 -11.05
CA LEU A 67 12.00 2.20 -10.02
C LEU A 67 11.58 0.81 -10.51
N LYS A 68 11.28 0.66 -11.78
CA LYS A 68 10.93 -0.64 -12.39
C LYS A 68 12.16 -1.52 -12.65
N SER A 69 13.35 -0.96 -12.59
CA SER A 69 14.61 -1.65 -12.90
C SER A 69 15.04 -2.60 -11.79
N PRO A 70 16.05 -3.46 -12.04
CA PRO A 70 16.62 -4.34 -11.02
C PRO A 70 17.17 -3.63 -9.79
N ASP A 71 17.48 -2.33 -9.86
CA ASP A 71 17.90 -1.55 -8.69
C ASP A 71 16.79 -1.41 -7.65
N PHE A 72 15.53 -1.54 -8.07
CA PHE A 72 14.35 -1.39 -7.19
C PHE A 72 13.39 -2.56 -7.34
N PHE A 73 12.25 -2.37 -7.99
CA PHE A 73 11.20 -3.40 -8.02
C PHE A 73 11.51 -4.57 -8.94
N ASN A 74 12.37 -4.38 -9.93
CA ASN A 74 12.67 -5.40 -10.92
C ASN A 74 11.36 -5.98 -11.51
N ALA A 75 10.54 -5.09 -12.07
CA ALA A 75 9.16 -5.39 -12.43
C ALA A 75 9.05 -6.47 -13.52
N ASP A 76 10.06 -6.63 -14.38
CA ASP A 76 10.06 -7.67 -15.41
C ASP A 76 10.15 -9.07 -14.81
N LYS A 77 10.89 -9.22 -13.72
CA LYS A 77 11.03 -10.51 -13.02
C LYS A 77 9.99 -10.71 -11.95
N TYR A 78 9.62 -9.63 -11.25
CA TYR A 78 8.66 -9.63 -10.16
C TYR A 78 7.53 -8.64 -10.48
N PRO A 79 6.53 -9.08 -11.26
CA PRO A 79 5.49 -8.16 -11.75
C PRO A 79 4.57 -7.62 -10.66
N TYR A 80 4.51 -8.26 -9.51
CA TYR A 80 3.57 -7.88 -8.45
C TYR A 80 4.22 -7.73 -7.09
N LEU A 81 3.76 -6.70 -6.34
CA LEU A 81 3.89 -6.66 -4.90
C LEU A 81 2.60 -7.23 -4.32
N THR A 82 2.69 -7.96 -3.21
CA THR A 82 1.51 -8.55 -2.58
C THR A 82 1.46 -8.23 -1.10
N PHE A 83 0.25 -8.05 -0.61
CA PHE A 83 -0.01 -7.92 0.82
C PHE A 83 -1.11 -8.91 1.20
N LYS A 84 -0.86 -9.72 2.23
CA LYS A 84 -1.80 -10.71 2.71
C LYS A 84 -1.96 -10.58 4.21
N SER A 85 -3.18 -10.27 4.67
CA SER A 85 -3.43 -10.12 6.09
C SER A 85 -3.28 -11.44 6.84
N LYS A 86 -2.73 -11.37 8.05
CA LYS A 86 -2.66 -12.48 9.00
C LYS A 86 -3.72 -12.35 10.08
N ARG A 87 -3.92 -11.13 10.58
CA ARG A 87 -4.94 -10.85 11.58
C ARG A 87 -5.31 -9.38 11.56
N ILE A 88 -6.51 -9.10 12.02
CA ILE A 88 -7.03 -7.74 12.17
C ILE A 88 -7.38 -7.54 13.63
N GLU A 89 -6.87 -6.45 14.21
CA GLU A 89 -7.06 -6.09 15.61
C GLU A 89 -7.83 -4.77 15.69
N LYS A 90 -8.87 -4.72 16.53
CA LYS A 90 -9.62 -3.51 16.79
C LYS A 90 -9.02 -2.79 17.99
N THR A 91 -8.69 -1.50 17.86
CA THR A 91 -8.15 -0.68 18.94
C THR A 91 -9.22 0.21 19.57
N ASP A 92 -10.15 0.74 18.77
CA ASP A 92 -11.34 1.45 19.25
C ASP A 92 -12.47 1.35 18.21
N VAL A 93 -13.52 2.16 18.34
CA VAL A 93 -14.70 2.08 17.47
C VAL A 93 -14.38 2.33 16.00
N THR A 94 -13.40 3.21 15.72
CA THR A 94 -13.04 3.63 14.37
C THR A 94 -11.63 3.25 13.96
N HIS A 95 -10.81 2.70 14.86
CA HIS A 95 -9.41 2.40 14.60
C HIS A 95 -9.10 0.93 14.81
N GLY A 96 -8.15 0.45 14.03
CA GLY A 96 -7.65 -0.91 14.13
C GLY A 96 -6.26 -1.04 13.52
N ARG A 97 -5.75 -2.26 13.56
CA ARG A 97 -4.48 -2.63 12.93
C ARG A 97 -4.67 -3.87 12.10
N ILE A 98 -4.04 -3.86 10.94
CA ILE A 98 -3.94 -5.05 10.09
C ILE A 98 -2.50 -5.49 10.13
N VAL A 99 -2.27 -6.70 10.64
CA VAL A 99 -0.96 -7.35 10.61
C VAL A 99 -0.95 -8.29 9.42
N GLY A 100 0.03 -8.16 8.56
CA GLY A 100 0.10 -8.97 7.35
C GLY A 100 1.50 -9.07 6.77
N ASP A 101 1.62 -9.87 5.74
CA ASP A 101 2.86 -10.09 5.03
C ASP A 101 2.89 -9.26 3.75
N LEU A 102 3.90 -8.39 3.65
CA LEU A 102 4.18 -7.62 2.46
C LEU A 102 5.35 -8.27 1.71
N THR A 103 5.11 -8.63 0.47
CA THR A 103 6.13 -9.19 -0.42
C THR A 103 6.51 -8.15 -1.47
N ILE A 104 7.79 -7.80 -1.48
CA ILE A 104 8.39 -6.96 -2.52
C ILE A 104 9.52 -7.78 -3.14
N ARG A 105 9.48 -7.95 -4.46
CA ARG A 105 10.32 -8.91 -5.19
C ARG A 105 10.11 -10.30 -4.63
N ASP A 106 11.15 -10.95 -4.11
CA ASP A 106 11.09 -12.30 -3.53
C ASP A 106 11.21 -12.31 -2.00
N VAL A 107 11.14 -11.13 -1.37
CA VAL A 107 11.29 -10.99 0.08
C VAL A 107 9.95 -10.66 0.72
N THR A 108 9.57 -11.46 1.71
CA THR A 108 8.33 -11.28 2.47
C THR A 108 8.65 -10.90 3.90
N LYS A 109 8.08 -9.80 4.37
CA LYS A 109 8.23 -9.32 5.74
C LYS A 109 6.88 -8.93 6.31
N GLN A 110 6.72 -9.12 7.61
CA GLN A 110 5.52 -8.70 8.30
C GLN A 110 5.50 -7.19 8.47
N VAL A 111 4.36 -6.58 8.17
CA VAL A 111 4.09 -5.16 8.41
C VAL A 111 2.80 -4.99 9.18
N VAL A 112 2.66 -3.84 9.84
CA VAL A 112 1.45 -3.47 10.57
C VAL A 112 0.90 -2.19 9.96
N LEU A 113 -0.35 -2.23 9.51
CA LEU A 113 -1.06 -1.06 9.00
C LEU A 113 -1.93 -0.50 10.11
N ASP A 114 -1.81 0.79 10.37
CA ASP A 114 -2.74 1.52 11.23
C ASP A 114 -3.95 1.94 10.39
N VAL A 115 -5.14 1.50 10.76
CA VAL A 115 -6.35 1.64 9.96
C VAL A 115 -7.39 2.48 10.69
N GLU A 116 -7.98 3.42 9.95
CA GLU A 116 -9.15 4.18 10.39
C GLU A 116 -10.34 3.80 9.51
N TYR A 117 -11.44 3.45 10.17
CA TYR A 117 -12.71 3.16 9.50
C TYR A 117 -13.55 4.43 9.44
N SER A 118 -13.89 4.86 8.22
CA SER A 118 -14.65 6.09 7.99
C SER A 118 -16.16 5.88 7.95
N GLY A 119 -16.62 4.64 8.08
CA GLY A 119 -18.03 4.30 8.10
C GLY A 119 -18.55 3.76 6.78
N GLN A 120 -19.87 3.60 6.73
CA GLN A 120 -20.60 3.14 5.56
C GLN A 120 -21.59 4.17 5.09
N ALA A 121 -21.85 4.16 3.80
CA ALA A 121 -22.87 5.01 3.20
C ALA A 121 -23.63 4.23 2.11
N LYS A 122 -24.91 4.52 1.99
CA LYS A 122 -25.73 3.99 0.91
C LYS A 122 -25.87 5.06 -0.16
N SER A 123 -25.49 4.73 -1.38
CA SER A 123 -25.61 5.64 -2.52
C SER A 123 -27.09 5.85 -2.89
N PRO A 124 -27.42 6.91 -3.67
CA PRO A 124 -28.77 7.08 -4.20
C PRO A 124 -29.24 5.91 -5.08
N TRP A 125 -28.30 5.13 -5.60
CA TRP A 125 -28.60 3.95 -6.45
C TRP A 125 -28.69 2.64 -5.66
N GLY A 126 -28.59 2.71 -4.34
CA GLY A 126 -28.74 1.54 -3.46
C GLY A 126 -27.48 0.75 -3.18
N THR A 127 -26.33 1.15 -3.71
CA THR A 127 -25.05 0.50 -3.37
C THR A 127 -24.59 0.91 -1.97
N ILE A 128 -23.99 -0.01 -1.24
CA ILE A 128 -23.42 0.23 0.08
C ILE A 128 -21.90 0.22 -0.05
N SER A 129 -21.27 1.31 0.38
CA SER A 129 -19.83 1.45 0.38
C SER A 129 -19.29 1.64 1.80
N ALA A 130 -18.09 1.15 2.03
CA ALA A 130 -17.36 1.37 3.28
C ALA A 130 -16.00 1.97 2.97
N GLY A 131 -15.57 2.93 3.77
CA GLY A 131 -14.32 3.65 3.58
C GLY A 131 -13.30 3.37 4.68
N PHE A 132 -12.04 3.24 4.27
CA PHE A 132 -10.92 3.01 5.17
C PHE A 132 -9.72 3.85 4.75
N SER A 133 -8.96 4.32 5.73
CA SER A 133 -7.64 4.90 5.54
C SER A 133 -6.63 4.07 6.30
N ALA A 134 -5.49 3.81 5.70
CA ALA A 134 -4.44 3.04 6.34
C ALA A 134 -3.09 3.71 6.11
N THR A 135 -2.23 3.64 7.12
CA THR A 135 -0.87 4.19 7.04
C THR A 135 0.13 3.21 7.65
N THR A 136 1.34 3.23 7.13
CA THR A 136 2.47 2.54 7.73
C THR A 136 3.78 3.18 7.29
N LYS A 137 4.84 2.85 8.00
CA LYS A 137 6.21 3.19 7.64
C LYS A 137 7.00 1.91 7.51
N ILE A 138 7.76 1.78 6.43
CA ILE A 138 8.61 0.62 6.18
C ILE A 138 10.02 1.08 5.85
N ASN A 139 11.00 0.23 6.15
CA ASN A 139 12.38 0.44 5.72
C ASN A 139 12.62 -0.40 4.46
N ARG A 140 12.90 0.26 3.34
CA ARG A 140 13.09 -0.42 2.05
C ARG A 140 14.22 -1.44 2.06
N LYS A 141 15.22 -1.28 2.91
CA LYS A 141 16.35 -2.20 3.02
C LYS A 141 15.93 -3.57 3.55
N ASP A 142 14.84 -3.65 4.32
CA ASP A 142 14.32 -4.92 4.82
C ASP A 142 13.91 -5.86 3.70
N TRP A 143 13.58 -5.32 2.52
CA TRP A 143 13.25 -6.09 1.33
C TRP A 143 14.39 -6.14 0.32
N GLY A 144 15.58 -5.71 0.71
CA GLY A 144 16.77 -5.74 -0.16
C GLY A 144 16.81 -4.60 -1.18
N LEU A 145 15.99 -3.57 -1.03
CA LEU A 145 16.00 -2.39 -1.90
C LEU A 145 17.06 -1.40 -1.39
N THR A 146 18.32 -1.68 -1.71
CA THR A 146 19.46 -1.01 -1.07
C THR A 146 20.14 0.03 -1.96
N TRP A 147 19.69 0.16 -3.24
CA TRP A 147 20.32 1.11 -4.15
C TRP A 147 20.34 2.51 -3.56
N ASN A 148 21.50 3.18 -3.65
CA ASN A 148 21.64 4.55 -3.20
C ASN A 148 22.87 5.18 -3.86
N GLN A 149 23.04 6.49 -3.62
CA GLN A 149 24.19 7.24 -4.07
C GLN A 149 24.53 8.29 -3.01
N ALA A 150 25.81 8.38 -2.65
CA ALA A 150 26.27 9.38 -1.70
C ALA A 150 26.25 10.77 -2.34
N LEU A 151 25.91 11.78 -1.54
CA LEU A 151 25.91 13.18 -1.95
C LEU A 151 27.25 13.82 -1.58
N GLU A 152 27.73 14.75 -2.42
CA GLU A 152 28.95 15.51 -2.15
C GLU A 152 28.84 16.34 -0.88
N THR A 153 27.64 16.82 -0.55
CA THR A 153 27.36 17.61 0.65
C THR A 153 27.18 16.78 1.92
N GLY A 154 27.33 15.45 1.81
CA GLY A 154 27.04 14.53 2.90
C GLY A 154 25.61 13.97 2.81
N GLY A 155 25.42 12.79 3.36
CA GLY A 155 24.13 12.10 3.29
C GLY A 155 23.94 11.29 2.00
N VAL A 156 22.71 10.91 1.72
CA VAL A 156 22.37 10.00 0.64
C VAL A 156 21.25 10.54 -0.25
N LEU A 157 21.23 10.07 -1.50
CA LEU A 157 20.23 10.50 -2.48
C LEU A 157 18.81 10.06 -2.10
N VAL A 158 18.67 8.82 -1.63
CA VAL A 158 17.35 8.21 -1.35
C VAL A 158 17.31 7.79 0.12
N GLY A 159 16.25 8.20 0.82
CA GLY A 159 16.01 7.80 2.20
C GLY A 159 15.68 6.31 2.33
N ASP A 160 15.82 5.78 3.53
CA ASP A 160 15.53 4.37 3.81
C ASP A 160 14.08 4.14 4.19
N GLU A 161 13.45 5.11 4.86
CA GLU A 161 12.09 5.01 5.34
C GLU A 161 11.10 5.43 4.27
N ILE A 162 10.11 4.57 4.03
CA ILE A 162 9.01 4.85 3.10
C ILE A 162 7.74 5.01 3.91
N ASN A 163 7.05 6.12 3.72
CA ASN A 163 5.72 6.35 4.27
C ASN A 163 4.69 5.85 3.27
N VAL A 164 3.80 4.98 3.73
CA VAL A 164 2.74 4.41 2.90
C VAL A 164 1.39 4.93 3.40
N SER A 165 0.56 5.37 2.46
CA SER A 165 -0.78 5.88 2.73
C SER A 165 -1.76 5.24 1.76
N ILE A 166 -2.82 4.66 2.31
CA ILE A 166 -3.81 3.93 1.53
C ILE A 166 -5.19 4.51 1.84
N GLU A 167 -5.93 4.82 0.77
CA GLU A 167 -7.35 5.12 0.84
C GLU A 167 -8.09 4.00 0.14
N LEU A 168 -9.03 3.37 0.83
CA LEU A 168 -9.75 2.22 0.30
C LEU A 168 -11.25 2.43 0.44
N GLU A 169 -11.96 2.34 -0.66
CA GLU A 169 -13.41 2.22 -0.68
C GLU A 169 -13.79 0.85 -1.20
N ILE A 170 -14.63 0.17 -0.46
CA ILE A 170 -15.14 -1.15 -0.86
C ILE A 170 -16.65 -1.10 -1.00
N VAL A 171 -17.17 -1.87 -1.95
CA VAL A 171 -18.59 -1.93 -2.27
C VAL A 171 -19.12 -3.32 -1.97
N LYS A 172 -20.20 -3.36 -1.21
CA LYS A 172 -20.83 -4.61 -0.81
C LYS A 172 -21.46 -5.31 -2.00
N GLN A 173 -21.17 -6.59 -2.13
CA GLN A 173 -21.73 -7.44 -3.18
C GLN A 173 -23.03 -8.07 -2.71
N VAL A 174 -24.01 -8.07 -3.61
CA VAL A 174 -25.35 -8.60 -3.33
C VAL A 174 -25.46 -10.02 -3.85
#